data_dce78565c35af0068070d26ffd552297
#
_entry.id   dce78565c35af0068070d26ffd552297
#
_cell.length_a   1.000
_cell.length_b   1.000
_cell.length_c   1.000
_cell.angle_alpha   90.00
_cell.angle_beta   90.00
_cell.angle_gamma   90.00
#
_symmetry.space_group_name_H-M   'P 1'
#
loop_
_entity.id
_entity.type
_entity.pdbx_description
1 polymer ?
#
loop_
_entity_poly.entity_id
_entity_poly.type
_entity_poly.pdbx_seq_one_letter_code
_entity_poly.pdbx_strand_id
1 'polypeptide(L)'
;MLETISDCMRKAYDLNWITARDGNISVRFPGRDHFWCTPSGIRKTELAPSLFKKISITGEVLPYTDVSRGLRPTGELPMHLALQQDLPTDEERVVVHLHPTYITAAMHRGIELDSLVDSFPELSRYTSVGPNVDSFLPLTEELARGCCSKLGLQSNGAVKHDIVGMKGHGCVAVDT
;
A
#
# COMPACT_ATOMS: atom_id res chain seq x y z
N MET A 1 7.60 13.49 8.54
CA MET A 1 7.07 12.15 8.23
C MET A 1 6.25 12.10 6.93
N LEU A 2 5.18 12.89 6.71
CA LEU A 2 4.50 12.92 5.38
C LEU A 2 5.44 13.34 4.23
N GLU A 3 6.45 14.19 4.50
CA GLU A 3 7.49 14.50 3.51
C GLU A 3 8.30 13.25 3.14
N THR A 4 8.74 12.47 4.14
CA THR A 4 9.47 11.22 3.91
C THR A 4 8.66 10.25 3.04
N ILE A 5 7.34 10.16 3.28
CA ILE A 5 6.44 9.31 2.49
C ILE A 5 6.28 9.84 1.06
N SER A 6 6.23 11.17 0.89
CA SER A 6 6.26 11.80 -0.43
C SER A 6 7.56 11.46 -1.18
N ASP A 7 8.70 11.51 -0.47
CA ASP A 7 10.01 11.14 -1.03
C ASP A 7 10.06 9.67 -1.45
N CYS A 8 9.48 8.76 -0.66
CA CYS A 8 9.39 7.35 -1.03
C CYS A 8 8.65 7.16 -2.36
N MET A 9 7.54 7.86 -2.56
CA MET A 9 6.77 7.77 -3.82
C MET A 9 7.52 8.40 -5.00
N ARG A 10 8.25 9.50 -4.78
CA ARG A 10 9.14 10.10 -5.81
C ARG A 10 10.25 9.12 -6.19
N LYS A 11 10.89 8.49 -5.20
CA LYS A 11 11.93 7.48 -5.42
C LYS A 11 11.39 6.25 -6.16
N ALA A 12 10.19 5.77 -5.83
CA ALA A 12 9.56 4.67 -6.55
C ALA A 12 9.33 5.03 -8.04
N TYR A 13 8.97 6.28 -8.33
CA TYR A 13 8.87 6.79 -9.70
C TYR A 13 10.24 6.81 -10.40
N ASP A 14 11.29 7.32 -9.75
CA ASP A 14 12.65 7.39 -10.30
C ASP A 14 13.24 6.00 -10.58
N LEU A 15 12.84 4.99 -9.78
CA LEU A 15 13.23 3.60 -9.96
C LEU A 15 12.39 2.85 -11.01
N ASN A 16 11.44 3.52 -11.66
CA ASN A 16 10.48 2.93 -12.61
C ASN A 16 9.65 1.78 -11.99
N TRP A 17 9.36 1.88 -10.68
CA TRP A 17 8.44 0.96 -10.01
C TRP A 17 6.98 1.38 -10.13
N ILE A 18 6.75 2.61 -10.53
CA ILE A 18 5.44 3.20 -10.84
C ILE A 18 5.57 4.17 -11.99
N THR A 19 4.45 4.47 -12.65
CA THR A 19 4.35 5.61 -13.56
C THR A 19 4.01 6.90 -12.79
N ALA A 20 3.84 8.00 -13.51
CA ALA A 20 3.61 9.30 -12.86
C ALA A 20 2.38 9.33 -11.94
N ARG A 21 1.36 8.51 -12.17
CA ARG A 21 0.06 8.62 -11.49
C ARG A 21 -0.43 7.35 -10.80
N ASP A 22 0.20 6.21 -11.04
CA ASP A 22 -0.13 4.96 -10.38
C ASP A 22 0.70 4.77 -9.09
N GLY A 23 0.43 3.68 -8.38
CA GLY A 23 0.97 3.46 -7.06
C GLY A 23 0.38 4.42 -6.01
N ASN A 24 0.35 3.99 -4.79
CA ASN A 24 -0.20 4.78 -3.68
C ASN A 24 0.38 4.29 -2.35
N ILE A 25 0.26 5.14 -1.33
CA ILE A 25 0.77 4.88 0.00
C ILE A 25 -0.19 5.45 1.03
N SER A 26 -0.34 4.76 2.15
CA SER A 26 -0.98 5.31 3.34
C SER A 26 -0.12 5.12 4.58
N VAL A 27 -0.31 5.99 5.57
CA VAL A 27 0.34 5.90 6.87
C VAL A 27 -0.63 6.25 7.98
N ARG A 28 -0.67 5.43 9.01
CA ARG A 28 -1.29 5.71 10.29
C ARG A 28 -0.20 5.90 11.34
N PHE A 29 -0.24 7.00 12.06
CA PHE A 29 0.71 7.29 13.12
C PHE A 29 0.17 6.83 14.47
N PRO A 30 1.05 6.52 15.43
CA PRO A 30 0.63 6.16 16.79
C PRO A 30 -0.30 7.20 17.41
N GLY A 31 -1.28 6.74 18.15
CA GLY A 31 -2.25 7.59 18.84
C GLY A 31 -3.30 8.23 17.95
N ARG A 32 -3.44 7.79 16.68
CA ARG A 32 -4.41 8.37 15.74
C ARG A 32 -5.52 7.39 15.40
N ASP A 33 -6.74 7.93 15.36
CA ASP A 33 -7.97 7.28 14.87
C ASP A 33 -8.21 7.49 13.35
N HIS A 34 -7.16 7.93 12.66
CA HIS A 34 -7.18 8.22 11.23
C HIS A 34 -5.80 7.97 10.62
N PHE A 35 -5.77 7.85 9.31
CA PHE A 35 -4.55 7.70 8.53
C PHE A 35 -4.52 8.72 7.38
N TRP A 36 -3.36 8.94 6.82
CA TRP A 36 -3.18 9.73 5.61
C TRP A 36 -2.92 8.80 4.44
N CYS A 37 -3.51 9.12 3.28
CA CYS A 37 -3.23 8.42 2.03
C CYS A 37 -2.98 9.39 0.90
N THR A 38 -2.29 8.94 -0.12
CA THR A 38 -2.06 9.71 -1.35
C THR A 38 -3.39 10.02 -2.03
N PRO A 39 -3.53 11.22 -2.63
CA PRO A 39 -4.70 11.56 -3.45
C PRO A 39 -4.66 10.86 -4.81
N SER A 40 -5.84 10.68 -5.40
CA SER A 40 -5.99 10.21 -6.77
C SER A 40 -5.61 11.29 -7.78
N GLY A 41 -4.96 10.90 -8.88
CA GLY A 41 -4.72 11.75 -10.04
C GLY A 41 -3.55 12.75 -9.94
N ILE A 42 -2.87 12.82 -8.78
CA ILE A 42 -1.68 13.66 -8.60
C ILE A 42 -0.44 12.91 -9.09
N ARG A 43 0.43 13.61 -9.81
CA ARG A 43 1.74 13.07 -10.19
C ARG A 43 2.61 12.85 -8.96
N LYS A 44 3.29 11.72 -8.88
CA LYS A 44 4.14 11.39 -7.73
C LYS A 44 5.32 12.34 -7.55
N THR A 45 5.80 12.95 -8.64
CA THR A 45 6.81 14.02 -8.62
C THR A 45 6.31 15.32 -8.00
N GLU A 46 4.99 15.54 -7.98
CA GLU A 46 4.33 16.73 -7.44
C GLU A 46 3.73 16.48 -6.04
N LEU A 47 3.88 15.25 -5.51
CA LEU A 47 3.30 14.88 -4.23
C LEU A 47 3.98 15.66 -3.09
N ALA A 48 3.17 16.34 -2.29
CA ALA A 48 3.59 17.12 -1.14
C ALA A 48 2.69 16.80 0.08
N PRO A 49 3.16 16.99 1.32
CA PRO A 49 2.39 16.72 2.54
C PRO A 49 1.00 17.34 2.55
N SER A 50 0.85 18.56 2.02
CA SER A 50 -0.43 19.28 1.97
C SER A 50 -1.48 18.66 1.07
N LEU A 51 -1.08 17.75 0.16
CA LEU A 51 -1.98 17.10 -0.81
C LEU A 51 -2.61 15.81 -0.27
N PHE A 52 -2.04 15.22 0.80
CA PHE A 52 -2.56 13.97 1.35
C PHE A 52 -4.02 14.09 1.78
N LYS A 53 -4.74 13.00 1.72
CA LYS A 53 -6.09 12.86 2.25
C LYS A 53 -6.03 12.25 3.64
N LYS A 54 -6.75 12.86 4.56
CA LYS A 54 -6.93 12.35 5.93
C LYS A 54 -8.21 11.52 5.95
N ILE A 55 -8.10 10.26 6.36
CA ILE A 55 -9.20 9.29 6.37
C ILE A 55 -9.36 8.74 7.77
N SER A 56 -10.59 8.72 8.30
CA SER A 56 -10.88 8.04 9.56
C SER A 56 -10.72 6.52 9.41
N ILE A 57 -10.53 5.80 10.51
CA ILE A 57 -10.54 4.32 10.49
C ILE A 57 -11.90 3.73 10.10
N THR A 58 -12.96 4.54 10.05
CA THR A 58 -14.29 4.17 9.54
C THR A 58 -14.48 4.48 8.06
N GLY A 59 -13.46 5.05 7.39
CA GLY A 59 -13.47 5.33 5.95
C GLY A 59 -13.96 6.72 5.57
N GLU A 60 -14.26 7.59 6.52
CA GLU A 60 -14.71 8.96 6.24
C GLU A 60 -13.53 9.86 5.84
N VAL A 61 -13.73 10.69 4.81
CA VAL A 61 -12.76 11.72 4.41
C VAL A 61 -12.83 12.88 5.38
N LEU A 62 -11.78 13.10 6.15
CA LEU A 62 -11.68 14.16 7.14
C LEU A 62 -11.04 15.42 6.54
N PRO A 63 -11.39 16.63 7.03
CA PRO A 63 -10.71 17.86 6.65
C PRO A 63 -9.21 17.79 7.05
N TYR A 64 -8.33 18.28 6.15
CA TYR A 64 -6.90 18.37 6.44
C TYR A 64 -6.33 19.73 6.00
N THR A 65 -6.24 20.00 4.71
CA THR A 65 -5.78 21.28 4.17
C THR A 65 -6.77 21.80 3.14
N ASP A 66 -6.76 23.11 2.87
CA ASP A 66 -7.60 23.68 1.82
C ASP A 66 -7.21 23.15 0.43
N VAL A 67 -5.93 22.92 0.20
CA VAL A 67 -5.42 22.36 -1.08
C VAL A 67 -5.94 20.93 -1.29
N SER A 68 -5.98 20.11 -0.24
CA SER A 68 -6.44 18.73 -0.33
C SER A 68 -7.98 18.61 -0.41
N ARG A 69 -8.74 19.66 -0.08
CA ARG A 69 -10.21 19.62 0.03
C ARG A 69 -10.88 19.13 -1.25
N GLY A 70 -10.44 19.59 -2.41
CA GLY A 70 -10.98 19.22 -3.72
C GLY A 70 -10.47 17.91 -4.30
N LEU A 71 -9.50 17.26 -3.64
CA LEU A 71 -8.92 16.03 -4.12
C LEU A 71 -9.69 14.81 -3.59
N ARG A 72 -9.76 13.75 -4.40
CA ARG A 72 -10.28 12.45 -3.97
C ARG A 72 -9.13 11.62 -3.39
N PRO A 73 -9.37 10.74 -2.39
CA PRO A 73 -8.38 9.76 -1.96
C PRO A 73 -8.01 8.81 -3.10
N THR A 74 -6.94 8.04 -2.92
CA THR A 74 -6.58 6.97 -3.85
C THR A 74 -7.79 6.07 -4.18
N GLY A 75 -7.85 5.58 -5.41
CA GLY A 75 -8.88 4.61 -5.81
C GLY A 75 -8.75 3.26 -5.07
N GLU A 76 -7.54 2.91 -4.60
CA GLU A 76 -7.27 1.71 -3.78
C GLU A 76 -7.63 1.91 -2.28
N LEU A 77 -8.42 2.96 -1.96
CA LEU A 77 -8.84 3.22 -0.58
C LEU A 77 -9.42 1.99 0.14
N PRO A 78 -10.22 1.10 -0.49
CA PRO A 78 -10.72 -0.11 0.18
C PRO A 78 -9.59 -0.97 0.76
N MET A 79 -8.52 -1.19 0.02
CA MET A 79 -7.36 -1.96 0.47
C MET A 79 -6.62 -1.26 1.62
N HIS A 80 -6.34 0.04 1.47
CA HIS A 80 -5.70 0.81 2.53
C HIS A 80 -6.53 0.84 3.81
N LEU A 81 -7.84 1.06 3.69
CA LEU A 81 -8.75 1.08 4.84
C LEU A 81 -8.74 -0.26 5.57
N ALA A 82 -8.89 -1.38 4.84
CA ALA A 82 -8.90 -2.71 5.43
C ALA A 82 -7.60 -3.03 6.18
N LEU A 83 -6.45 -2.55 5.70
CA LEU A 83 -5.15 -2.77 6.32
C LEU A 83 -4.85 -1.80 7.47
N GLN A 84 -5.53 -0.65 7.54
CA GLN A 84 -5.33 0.36 8.60
C GLN A 84 -6.36 0.27 9.72
N GLN A 85 -7.50 -0.37 9.49
CA GLN A 85 -8.68 -0.31 10.36
C GLN A 85 -8.43 -0.97 11.71
N ASP A 86 -7.92 -2.19 11.74
CA ASP A 86 -7.80 -3.02 12.94
C ASP A 86 -6.45 -2.85 13.68
N LEU A 87 -5.59 -1.95 13.19
CA LEU A 87 -4.32 -1.67 13.85
C LEU A 87 -4.54 -1.03 15.22
N PRO A 88 -3.86 -1.49 16.28
CA PRO A 88 -3.86 -0.82 17.58
C PRO A 88 -3.49 0.66 17.46
N THR A 89 -4.05 1.49 18.33
CA THR A 89 -3.88 2.96 18.22
C THR A 89 -2.48 3.43 18.56
N ASP A 90 -1.71 2.64 19.29
CA ASP A 90 -0.32 2.92 19.68
C ASP A 90 0.72 2.43 18.67
N GLU A 91 0.28 1.75 17.61
CA GLU A 91 1.15 1.30 16.53
C GLU A 91 1.12 2.23 15.31
N GLU A 92 2.23 2.25 14.57
CA GLU A 92 2.35 2.88 13.26
C GLU A 92 2.17 1.80 12.18
N ARG A 93 1.59 2.19 11.05
CA ARG A 93 1.54 1.32 9.86
C ARG A 93 1.68 2.13 8.58
N VAL A 94 2.58 1.66 7.74
CA VAL A 94 2.71 2.09 6.36
C VAL A 94 2.20 0.98 5.44
N VAL A 95 1.32 1.34 4.52
CA VAL A 95 0.85 0.44 3.44
C VAL A 95 1.23 1.08 2.12
N VAL A 96 1.99 0.36 1.31
CA VAL A 96 2.47 0.83 0.01
C VAL A 96 2.04 -0.12 -1.11
N HIS A 97 1.45 0.44 -2.16
CA HIS A 97 1.10 -0.29 -3.37
C HIS A 97 1.90 0.27 -4.55
N LEU A 98 2.63 -0.61 -5.24
CA LEU A 98 3.48 -0.27 -6.37
C LEU A 98 3.33 -1.30 -7.50
N HIS A 99 3.84 -0.93 -8.69
CA HIS A 99 3.86 -1.78 -9.89
C HIS A 99 5.29 -2.06 -10.39
N PRO A 100 6.21 -2.61 -9.57
CA PRO A 100 7.59 -2.83 -9.99
C PRO A 100 7.63 -3.76 -11.20
N THR A 101 8.29 -3.32 -12.27
CA THR A 101 8.29 -3.98 -13.58
C THR A 101 8.70 -5.45 -13.48
N TYR A 102 9.75 -5.77 -12.71
CA TYR A 102 10.23 -7.15 -12.60
C TYR A 102 9.29 -8.05 -11.80
N ILE A 103 8.70 -7.54 -10.72
CA ILE A 103 7.69 -8.27 -9.93
C ILE A 103 6.47 -8.57 -10.81
N THR A 104 5.97 -7.55 -11.51
CA THR A 104 4.82 -7.71 -12.41
C THR A 104 5.11 -8.69 -13.54
N ALA A 105 6.31 -8.60 -14.15
CA ALA A 105 6.73 -9.53 -15.20
C ALA A 105 6.86 -10.97 -14.69
N ALA A 106 7.42 -11.18 -13.49
CA ALA A 106 7.54 -12.50 -12.88
C ALA A 106 6.16 -13.13 -12.67
N MET A 107 5.22 -12.39 -12.10
CA MET A 107 3.85 -12.87 -11.90
C MET A 107 3.12 -13.14 -13.22
N HIS A 108 3.37 -12.33 -14.27
CA HIS A 108 2.81 -12.58 -15.59
C HIS A 108 3.33 -13.89 -16.21
N ARG A 109 4.52 -14.33 -15.81
CA ARG A 109 5.09 -15.65 -16.16
C ARG A 109 4.61 -16.78 -15.26
N GLY A 110 3.68 -16.52 -14.34
CA GLY A 110 3.12 -17.50 -13.43
C GLY A 110 4.02 -17.82 -12.23
N ILE A 111 5.00 -16.96 -11.91
CA ILE A 111 5.88 -17.13 -10.74
C ILE A 111 5.13 -16.66 -9.49
N GLU A 112 5.07 -17.52 -8.48
CA GLU A 112 4.65 -17.14 -7.14
C GLU A 112 5.83 -16.46 -6.43
N LEU A 113 5.62 -15.24 -5.88
CA LEU A 113 6.72 -14.44 -5.32
C LEU A 113 7.35 -15.09 -4.08
N ASP A 114 6.56 -15.76 -3.26
CA ASP A 114 7.05 -16.50 -2.09
C ASP A 114 8.03 -17.63 -2.48
N SER A 115 7.89 -18.23 -3.67
CA SER A 115 8.80 -19.24 -4.16
C SER A 115 10.22 -18.71 -4.45
N LEU A 116 10.38 -17.40 -4.62
CA LEU A 116 11.68 -16.76 -4.85
C LEU A 116 12.53 -16.68 -3.58
N VAL A 117 11.91 -16.75 -2.40
CA VAL A 117 12.62 -16.68 -1.12
C VAL A 117 13.66 -17.81 -1.00
N ASP A 118 13.31 -19.01 -1.47
CA ASP A 118 14.23 -20.16 -1.46
C ASP A 118 15.47 -19.93 -2.36
N SER A 119 15.29 -19.16 -3.43
CA SER A 119 16.38 -18.79 -4.36
C SER A 119 17.24 -17.63 -3.86
N PHE A 120 16.72 -16.84 -2.94
CA PHE A 120 17.38 -15.67 -2.36
C PHE A 120 17.25 -15.69 -0.82
N PRO A 121 18.00 -16.54 -0.13
CA PRO A 121 17.83 -16.77 1.32
C PRO A 121 18.00 -15.51 2.17
N GLU A 122 18.71 -14.49 1.67
CA GLU A 122 18.88 -13.23 2.37
C GLU A 122 17.57 -12.45 2.51
N LEU A 123 16.60 -12.65 1.60
CA LEU A 123 15.29 -11.97 1.68
C LEU A 123 14.59 -12.26 3.01
N SER A 124 14.62 -13.50 3.48
CA SER A 124 13.99 -13.91 4.73
C SER A 124 14.52 -13.23 6.00
N ARG A 125 15.67 -12.54 5.90
CA ARG A 125 16.23 -11.75 7.00
C ARG A 125 15.59 -10.37 7.13
N TYR A 126 14.98 -9.88 6.06
CA TYR A 126 14.52 -8.50 5.95
C TYR A 126 13.02 -8.39 5.67
N THR A 127 12.42 -9.43 5.11
CA THR A 127 11.02 -9.40 4.72
C THR A 127 10.42 -10.80 4.67
N SER A 128 9.14 -10.90 4.95
CA SER A 128 8.32 -12.09 4.79
C SER A 128 7.45 -11.95 3.54
N VAL A 129 7.72 -12.75 2.52
CA VAL A 129 6.97 -12.73 1.27
C VAL A 129 5.81 -13.73 1.35
N GLY A 130 4.59 -13.26 1.16
CA GLY A 130 3.40 -14.11 1.12
C GLY A 130 3.04 -14.57 -0.30
N PRO A 131 2.11 -15.52 -0.42
CA PRO A 131 1.64 -16.03 -1.70
C PRO A 131 0.93 -14.95 -2.51
N ASN A 132 0.98 -15.03 -3.83
CA ASN A 132 0.33 -14.05 -4.68
C ASN A 132 -1.19 -14.02 -4.46
N VAL A 133 -1.74 -12.82 -4.52
CA VAL A 133 -3.18 -12.55 -4.62
C VAL A 133 -3.66 -12.91 -6.02
N ASP A 134 -4.79 -13.58 -6.13
CA ASP A 134 -5.39 -13.89 -7.42
C ASP A 134 -5.81 -12.63 -8.18
N SER A 135 -6.02 -12.76 -9.49
CA SER A 135 -6.43 -11.64 -10.32
C SER A 135 -7.84 -11.21 -9.99
N PHE A 136 -7.97 -10.05 -9.38
CA PHE A 136 -9.24 -9.36 -9.12
C PHE A 136 -9.28 -8.02 -9.87
N LEU A 137 -10.47 -7.49 -10.03
CA LEU A 137 -10.64 -6.17 -10.60
C LEU A 137 -10.01 -5.12 -9.66
N PRO A 138 -9.15 -4.21 -10.18
CA PRO A 138 -8.60 -3.13 -9.36
C PRO A 138 -9.67 -2.25 -8.70
N LEU A 139 -9.33 -1.62 -7.58
CA LEU A 139 -10.17 -0.69 -6.82
C LEU A 139 -11.39 -1.34 -6.15
N THR A 140 -11.44 -2.67 -6.05
CA THR A 140 -12.58 -3.40 -5.49
C THR A 140 -12.35 -3.91 -4.08
N GLU A 141 -13.44 -4.18 -3.38
CA GLU A 141 -13.43 -4.85 -2.08
C GLU A 141 -12.90 -6.30 -2.16
N GLU A 142 -13.10 -6.98 -3.31
CA GLU A 142 -12.58 -8.32 -3.53
C GLU A 142 -11.06 -8.32 -3.53
N LEU A 143 -10.44 -7.36 -4.24
CA LEU A 143 -8.98 -7.19 -4.24
C LEU A 143 -8.48 -6.89 -2.82
N ALA A 144 -9.13 -5.97 -2.11
CA ALA A 144 -8.79 -5.63 -0.72
C ALA A 144 -8.80 -6.87 0.18
N ARG A 145 -9.88 -7.67 0.15
CA ARG A 145 -9.98 -8.92 0.91
C ARG A 145 -8.91 -9.93 0.50
N GLY A 146 -8.63 -10.05 -0.80
CA GLY A 146 -7.56 -10.89 -1.32
C GLY A 146 -6.20 -10.51 -0.73
N CYS A 147 -5.86 -9.22 -0.72
CA CYS A 147 -4.62 -8.72 -0.14
C CYS A 147 -4.55 -9.00 1.37
N CYS A 148 -5.58 -8.67 2.14
CA CYS A 148 -5.63 -8.94 3.56
C CYS A 148 -5.46 -10.44 3.88
N SER A 149 -6.13 -11.31 3.12
CA SER A 149 -6.03 -12.76 3.28
C SER A 149 -4.63 -13.28 3.01
N LYS A 150 -3.97 -12.82 1.93
CA LYS A 150 -2.62 -13.29 1.55
C LYS A 150 -1.53 -12.68 2.41
N LEU A 151 -1.69 -11.46 2.89
CA LEU A 151 -0.85 -10.86 3.94
C LEU A 151 -1.03 -11.56 5.28
N GLY A 152 -2.12 -12.33 5.46
CA GLY A 152 -2.44 -13.00 6.72
C GLY A 152 -2.84 -12.01 7.82
N LEU A 153 -3.64 -10.98 7.46
CA LEU A 153 -4.15 -9.98 8.41
C LEU A 153 -4.98 -10.66 9.49
N GLN A 154 -4.64 -10.40 10.73
CA GLN A 154 -5.30 -10.91 11.94
C GLN A 154 -6.25 -9.86 12.53
N SER A 155 -7.15 -10.29 13.39
CA SER A 155 -8.13 -9.43 14.06
C SER A 155 -7.52 -8.36 14.98
N ASN A 156 -6.27 -8.55 15.40
CA ASN A 156 -5.51 -7.56 16.16
C ASN A 156 -4.69 -6.60 15.27
N GLY A 157 -4.89 -6.66 13.95
CA GLY A 157 -4.17 -5.85 12.98
C GLY A 157 -2.80 -6.38 12.57
N ALA A 158 -2.23 -7.40 13.23
CA ALA A 158 -0.96 -7.98 12.83
C ALA A 158 -1.05 -8.63 11.45
N VAL A 159 0.03 -8.58 10.68
CA VAL A 159 0.16 -9.28 9.40
C VAL A 159 1.20 -10.39 9.54
N LYS A 160 1.01 -11.48 8.79
CA LYS A 160 1.97 -12.58 8.75
C LYS A 160 3.09 -12.33 7.74
N HIS A 161 2.77 -11.65 6.65
CA HIS A 161 3.68 -11.37 5.57
C HIS A 161 3.76 -9.87 5.31
N ASP A 162 4.94 -9.37 4.98
CA ASP A 162 5.21 -7.95 4.76
C ASP A 162 4.87 -7.52 3.34
N ILE A 163 4.90 -8.46 2.37
CA ILE A 163 4.64 -8.18 0.96
C ILE A 163 3.94 -9.35 0.28
N VAL A 164 2.99 -9.03 -0.59
CA VAL A 164 2.34 -9.98 -1.51
C VAL A 164 2.27 -9.40 -2.92
N GLY A 165 2.41 -10.27 -3.92
CA GLY A 165 2.12 -9.91 -5.31
C GLY A 165 0.63 -9.93 -5.58
N MET A 166 0.18 -9.09 -6.52
CA MET A 166 -1.19 -9.08 -7.05
C MET A 166 -1.13 -9.43 -8.53
N LYS A 167 -1.59 -10.64 -8.90
CA LYS A 167 -1.50 -11.17 -10.27
C LYS A 167 -2.12 -10.20 -11.29
N GLY A 168 -1.33 -9.83 -12.30
CA GLY A 168 -1.76 -8.90 -13.35
C GLY A 168 -1.87 -7.43 -12.94
N HIS A 169 -1.37 -7.05 -11.76
CA HIS A 169 -1.51 -5.69 -11.23
C HIS A 169 -0.18 -5.13 -10.70
N GLY A 170 0.30 -5.59 -9.57
CA GLY A 170 1.48 -5.06 -8.91
C GLY A 170 1.78 -5.81 -7.61
N CYS A 171 2.17 -5.09 -6.56
CA CYS A 171 2.34 -5.65 -5.23
C CYS A 171 1.84 -4.67 -4.16
N VAL A 172 1.55 -5.19 -2.99
CA VAL A 172 1.31 -4.41 -1.78
C VAL A 172 2.27 -4.86 -0.69
N ALA A 173 2.87 -3.89 -0.02
CA ALA A 173 3.71 -4.12 1.15
C ALA A 173 3.17 -3.36 2.36
N VAL A 174 3.39 -3.93 3.53
CA VAL A 174 2.95 -3.42 4.83
C VAL A 174 4.13 -3.48 5.78
N ASP A 175 4.32 -2.41 6.55
CA ASP A 175 5.32 -2.33 7.62
C ASP A 175 4.68 -1.66 8.86
N THR A 176 5.19 -1.99 10.04
CA THR A 176 4.71 -1.49 11.35
C THR A 176 5.85 -0.94 12.17
#